data_d0731c839c6b448180928993d6502746
#
_entry.id   d0731c839c6b448180928993d6502746
#
_cell.length_a   1.000
_cell.length_b   1.000
_cell.length_c   1.000
_cell.angle_alpha   90.00
_cell.angle_beta   90.00
_cell.angle_gamma   90.00
#
_symmetry.space_group_name_H-M   'P 1'
#
loop_
_entity.id
_entity.type
_entity.pdbx_description
1 polymer ?
#
loop_
_entity_poly.entity_id
_entity_poly.type
_entity_poly.pdbx_seq_one_letter_code
_entity_poly.pdbx_strand_id
1 'polypeptide(L)'
;YSLYSGGSVVNLAIELNGQPPLQVYVKPCKEYHITLRSIDMGAMEVIRNYEELQDYKKVGSPFSIPKAALTLAGFAPAFSTESYPSLAKQLEDFGSGIEITLLAAIPAGSGLGTSSILASTVLGAINDFCGLAWDRNDICSYTLALEQLLTTGGGWHDQYGGVFPGVKLLQSEAGFEQNPLVRWLPDALFTHPDYRDCHLLYYTGITRTAKGILAEIVSSMFLNSGPHLSLLAEMKVHATDMSEAILRGN
;
A
#
# COMPACT_ATOMS: atom_id res chain seq x y z
N TYR A 1 12.81 11.20 2.00
CA TYR A 1 12.77 12.62 1.63
C TYR A 1 11.83 13.42 2.52
N SER A 2 10.58 12.97 2.70
CA SER A 2 9.59 13.68 3.54
C SER A 2 10.04 13.89 4.99
N LEU A 3 10.87 13.01 5.54
CA LEU A 3 11.48 13.18 6.86
C LEU A 3 12.30 14.50 7.00
N TYR A 4 12.99 14.89 5.92
CA TYR A 4 13.88 16.05 5.95
C TYR A 4 13.23 17.36 5.58
N SER A 5 12.27 17.34 4.64
CA SER A 5 11.75 18.59 4.07
C SER A 5 10.22 18.57 3.90
N GLY A 6 9.53 17.58 4.45
CA GLY A 6 8.13 17.34 4.17
C GLY A 6 7.88 16.81 2.76
N GLY A 7 6.70 16.27 2.51
CA GLY A 7 6.25 15.76 1.23
C GLY A 7 5.10 16.58 0.65
N SER A 8 5.00 16.64 -0.68
CA SER A 8 3.85 17.20 -1.38
C SER A 8 3.62 16.40 -2.66
N VAL A 9 2.45 15.79 -2.82
CA VAL A 9 2.10 14.92 -3.95
C VAL A 9 0.65 15.15 -4.34
N VAL A 10 0.38 15.41 -5.63
CA VAL A 10 -0.97 15.31 -6.19
C VAL A 10 -1.20 13.87 -6.59
N ASN A 11 -2.28 13.30 -6.10
CA ASN A 11 -2.64 11.91 -6.34
C ASN A 11 -4.06 11.78 -6.88
N LEU A 12 -4.24 10.83 -7.79
CA LEU A 12 -5.51 10.50 -8.43
C LEU A 12 -5.76 9.00 -8.25
N ALA A 13 -6.87 8.63 -7.62
CA ALA A 13 -7.31 7.24 -7.54
C ALA A 13 -7.89 6.80 -8.88
N ILE A 14 -7.50 5.61 -9.37
CA ILE A 14 -7.89 5.07 -10.67
C ILE A 14 -8.77 3.84 -10.49
N GLU A 15 -9.80 3.74 -11.30
CA GLU A 15 -10.65 2.56 -11.45
C GLU A 15 -10.50 1.96 -12.85
N LEU A 16 -10.67 0.67 -12.98
CA LEU A 16 -10.73 -0.04 -14.25
C LEU A 16 -12.20 -0.43 -14.52
N ASN A 17 -12.81 0.19 -15.52
CA ASN A 17 -14.22 -0.05 -15.87
C ASN A 17 -15.18 0.09 -14.67
N GLY A 18 -14.96 1.07 -13.80
CA GLY A 18 -15.76 1.31 -12.61
C GLY A 18 -15.53 0.30 -11.47
N GLN A 19 -14.42 -0.44 -11.51
CA GLN A 19 -14.04 -1.38 -10.46
C GLN A 19 -12.65 -1.10 -9.93
N PRO A 20 -12.40 -1.28 -8.61
CA PRO A 20 -11.06 -1.23 -8.05
C PRO A 20 -10.15 -2.26 -8.73
N PRO A 21 -8.95 -1.87 -9.18
CA PRO A 21 -8.05 -2.79 -9.87
C PRO A 21 -7.40 -3.83 -8.96
N LEU A 22 -7.41 -3.60 -7.66
CA LEU A 22 -6.92 -4.50 -6.63
C LEU A 22 -8.06 -4.85 -5.70
N GLN A 23 -8.31 -6.14 -5.53
CA GLN A 23 -9.42 -6.65 -4.71
C GLN A 23 -8.94 -7.76 -3.79
N VAL A 24 -9.46 -7.78 -2.58
CA VAL A 24 -9.16 -8.79 -1.56
C VAL A 24 -10.48 -9.29 -0.97
N TYR A 25 -10.61 -10.60 -0.89
CA TYR A 25 -11.74 -11.27 -0.27
C TYR A 25 -11.24 -12.09 0.91
N VAL A 26 -11.83 -11.90 2.07
CA VAL A 26 -11.53 -12.67 3.29
C VAL A 26 -12.78 -13.39 3.73
N LYS A 27 -12.64 -14.68 4.05
CA LYS A 27 -13.75 -15.48 4.59
C LYS A 27 -13.24 -16.47 5.65
N PRO A 28 -14.10 -16.90 6.60
CA PRO A 28 -13.76 -17.96 7.52
C PRO A 28 -13.69 -19.32 6.80
N CYS A 29 -12.86 -20.22 7.30
CA CYS A 29 -12.85 -21.63 6.93
C CYS A 29 -12.94 -22.52 8.18
N LYS A 30 -13.37 -23.78 7.99
CA LYS A 30 -13.63 -24.70 9.12
C LYS A 30 -12.36 -25.25 9.75
N GLU A 31 -11.35 -25.46 8.93
CA GLU A 31 -10.06 -25.97 9.41
C GLU A 31 -9.23 -24.79 9.98
N TYR A 32 -8.56 -25.03 11.11
CA TYR A 32 -7.74 -24.04 11.82
C TYR A 32 -6.37 -23.86 11.15
N HIS A 33 -6.39 -23.34 9.93
CA HIS A 33 -5.23 -22.91 9.16
C HIS A 33 -5.54 -21.65 8.35
N ILE A 34 -4.54 -21.05 7.71
CA ILE A 34 -4.72 -19.92 6.82
C ILE A 34 -4.49 -20.37 5.38
N THR A 35 -5.41 -20.07 4.49
CA THR A 35 -5.26 -20.32 3.05
C THR A 35 -5.14 -19.00 2.31
N LEU A 36 -4.07 -18.85 1.52
CA LEU A 36 -3.83 -17.71 0.66
C LEU A 36 -3.97 -18.13 -0.81
N ARG A 37 -4.71 -17.34 -1.60
CA ARG A 37 -4.93 -17.56 -3.03
C ARG A 37 -4.64 -16.27 -3.80
N SER A 38 -3.99 -16.37 -4.95
CA SER A 38 -3.86 -15.29 -5.94
C SER A 38 -4.48 -15.76 -7.24
N ILE A 39 -5.54 -15.08 -7.69
CA ILE A 39 -6.27 -15.46 -8.90
C ILE A 39 -5.41 -15.15 -10.14
N ASP A 40 -4.83 -13.96 -10.18
CA ASP A 40 -4.02 -13.47 -11.28
C ASP A 40 -2.71 -14.27 -11.48
N MET A 41 -2.12 -14.76 -10.38
CA MET A 41 -0.90 -15.58 -10.41
C MET A 41 -1.18 -17.08 -10.48
N GLY A 42 -2.43 -17.52 -10.32
CA GLY A 42 -2.79 -18.93 -10.24
C GLY A 42 -2.11 -19.68 -9.08
N ALA A 43 -1.78 -18.98 -8.01
CA ALA A 43 -1.01 -19.51 -6.87
C ALA A 43 -1.90 -19.74 -5.65
N MET A 44 -1.53 -20.75 -4.85
CA MET A 44 -2.17 -21.04 -3.57
C MET A 44 -1.14 -21.54 -2.57
N GLU A 45 -1.29 -21.12 -1.32
CA GLU A 45 -0.47 -21.58 -0.19
C GLU A 45 -1.36 -21.83 1.04
N VAL A 46 -1.06 -22.87 1.80
CA VAL A 46 -1.72 -23.19 3.07
C VAL A 46 -0.70 -23.08 4.19
N ILE A 47 -0.99 -22.23 5.17
CA ILE A 47 -0.14 -21.89 6.31
C ILE A 47 -0.70 -22.60 7.54
N ARG A 48 0.09 -23.45 8.20
CA ARG A 48 -0.30 -24.27 9.34
C ARG A 48 0.41 -23.94 10.64
N ASN A 49 1.51 -23.18 10.56
CA ASN A 49 2.34 -22.85 11.71
C ASN A 49 2.89 -21.42 11.59
N TYR A 50 3.50 -20.94 12.69
CA TYR A 50 4.06 -19.59 12.74
C TYR A 50 5.29 -19.42 11.86
N GLU A 51 6.10 -20.46 11.64
CA GLU A 51 7.26 -20.40 10.77
C GLU A 51 6.85 -20.11 9.34
N GLU A 52 5.84 -20.82 8.83
CA GLU A 52 5.27 -20.59 7.49
C GLU A 52 4.64 -19.19 7.36
N LEU A 53 3.98 -18.69 8.41
CA LEU A 53 3.42 -17.35 8.43
C LEU A 53 4.51 -16.27 8.41
N GLN A 54 5.58 -16.45 9.18
CA GLN A 54 6.69 -15.50 9.31
C GLN A 54 7.68 -15.53 8.14
N ASP A 55 7.56 -16.50 7.22
CA ASP A 55 8.37 -16.60 6.00
C ASP A 55 7.95 -15.57 4.92
N TYR A 56 7.52 -14.37 5.33
CA TYR A 56 7.11 -13.29 4.42
C TYR A 56 8.30 -12.62 3.71
N LYS A 57 9.54 -12.83 4.19
CA LYS A 57 10.76 -12.28 3.56
C LYS A 57 11.30 -13.13 2.42
N LYS A 58 10.68 -14.27 2.13
CA LYS A 58 11.10 -15.16 1.05
C LYS A 58 10.99 -14.46 -0.31
N VAL A 59 12.13 -14.29 -0.96
CA VAL A 59 12.20 -13.63 -2.27
C VAL A 59 11.38 -14.41 -3.30
N GLY A 60 10.52 -13.70 -4.04
CA GLY A 60 9.67 -14.31 -5.07
C GLY A 60 8.39 -14.97 -4.56
N SER A 61 8.09 -14.92 -3.27
CA SER A 61 6.81 -15.40 -2.77
C SER A 61 5.67 -14.46 -3.18
N PRO A 62 4.60 -14.96 -3.81
CA PRO A 62 3.43 -14.17 -4.15
C PRO A 62 2.62 -13.74 -2.92
N PHE A 63 2.92 -14.32 -1.75
CA PHE A 63 2.14 -14.14 -0.52
C PHE A 63 2.88 -13.40 0.59
N SER A 64 4.01 -12.74 0.28
CA SER A 64 4.75 -11.93 1.25
C SER A 64 3.87 -10.85 1.90
N ILE A 65 3.07 -10.14 1.12
CA ILE A 65 2.17 -9.08 1.61
C ILE A 65 1.10 -9.62 2.56
N PRO A 66 0.25 -10.60 2.20
CA PRO A 66 -0.77 -11.09 3.13
C PRO A 66 -0.18 -11.78 4.37
N LYS A 67 0.96 -12.45 4.28
CA LYS A 67 1.67 -13.00 5.45
C LYS A 67 2.12 -11.90 6.41
N ALA A 68 2.75 -10.84 5.91
CA ALA A 68 3.17 -9.71 6.72
C ALA A 68 1.96 -8.96 7.32
N ALA A 69 0.86 -8.82 6.58
CA ALA A 69 -0.36 -8.20 7.08
C ALA A 69 -1.00 -8.99 8.22
N LEU A 70 -1.13 -10.31 8.07
CA LEU A 70 -1.61 -11.20 9.14
C LEU A 70 -0.70 -11.17 10.37
N THR A 71 0.62 -11.08 10.16
CA THR A 71 1.60 -10.92 11.24
C THR A 71 1.32 -9.64 12.03
N LEU A 72 1.17 -8.49 11.36
CA LEU A 72 0.85 -7.21 12.00
C LEU A 72 -0.53 -7.19 12.67
N ALA A 73 -1.50 -7.93 12.13
CA ALA A 73 -2.84 -8.07 12.69
C ALA A 73 -2.88 -8.95 13.97
N GLY A 74 -1.73 -9.45 14.44
CA GLY A 74 -1.62 -10.20 15.69
C GLY A 74 -1.64 -11.72 15.54
N PHE A 75 -1.64 -12.27 14.30
CA PHE A 75 -1.57 -13.73 14.09
C PHE A 75 -0.14 -14.30 14.19
N ALA A 76 0.82 -13.52 14.63
CA ALA A 76 2.17 -13.99 14.94
C ALA A 76 2.55 -13.63 16.38
N PRO A 77 3.36 -14.48 17.08
CA PRO A 77 3.68 -14.28 18.49
C PRO A 77 4.30 -12.92 18.82
N ALA A 78 5.07 -12.34 17.89
CA ALA A 78 5.73 -11.05 18.09
C ALA A 78 4.76 -9.85 18.12
N PHE A 79 3.55 -10.00 17.59
CA PHE A 79 2.54 -8.96 17.50
C PHE A 79 1.21 -9.34 18.18
N SER A 80 1.12 -10.54 18.74
CA SER A 80 -0.03 -10.99 19.51
C SER A 80 0.02 -10.41 20.92
N THR A 81 -1.13 -9.99 21.44
CA THR A 81 -1.29 -9.57 22.85
C THR A 81 -1.34 -10.77 23.79
N GLU A 82 -1.63 -11.95 23.26
CA GLU A 82 -1.76 -13.21 24.00
C GLU A 82 -0.74 -14.23 23.51
N SER A 83 -0.41 -15.21 24.35
CA SER A 83 0.53 -16.27 24.01
C SER A 83 -0.22 -17.55 23.67
N TYR A 84 0.00 -18.08 22.47
CA TYR A 84 -0.59 -19.32 22.01
C TYR A 84 0.50 -20.37 21.71
N PRO A 85 0.23 -21.66 22.02
CA PRO A 85 1.20 -22.74 21.77
C PRO A 85 1.38 -23.04 20.26
N SER A 86 0.42 -22.66 19.42
CA SER A 86 0.48 -22.85 17.96
C SER A 86 -0.50 -21.93 17.23
N LEU A 87 -0.27 -21.72 15.93
CA LEU A 87 -1.19 -20.98 15.07
C LEU A 87 -2.58 -21.62 15.03
N ALA A 88 -2.65 -22.96 15.00
CA ALA A 88 -3.93 -23.68 15.00
C ALA A 88 -4.72 -23.40 16.28
N LYS A 89 -4.06 -23.34 17.45
CA LYS A 89 -4.72 -23.00 18.72
C LYS A 89 -5.18 -21.54 18.77
N GLN A 90 -4.41 -20.63 18.21
CA GLN A 90 -4.81 -19.22 18.07
C GLN A 90 -6.06 -19.08 17.18
N LEU A 91 -6.10 -19.80 16.04
CA LEU A 91 -7.25 -19.80 15.13
C LEU A 91 -8.49 -20.50 15.72
N GLU A 92 -8.29 -21.55 16.53
CA GLU A 92 -9.37 -22.18 17.28
C GLU A 92 -10.00 -21.18 18.25
N ASP A 93 -9.19 -20.43 18.98
CA ASP A 93 -9.63 -19.42 19.94
C ASP A 93 -10.29 -18.21 19.21
N PHE A 94 -9.75 -17.83 18.06
CA PHE A 94 -10.37 -16.85 17.16
C PHE A 94 -11.73 -17.32 16.60
N GLY A 95 -11.98 -18.62 16.57
CA GLY A 95 -13.26 -19.24 16.16
C GLY A 95 -13.30 -19.76 14.73
N SER A 96 -12.27 -19.54 13.91
CA SER A 96 -12.19 -20.07 12.54
C SER A 96 -10.78 -20.04 11.98
N GLY A 97 -10.52 -20.80 10.93
CA GLY A 97 -9.41 -20.52 10.01
C GLY A 97 -9.75 -19.35 9.09
N ILE A 98 -8.79 -18.95 8.28
CA ILE A 98 -8.88 -17.74 7.42
C ILE A 98 -8.55 -18.12 5.97
N GLU A 99 -9.40 -17.76 5.03
CA GLU A 99 -9.07 -17.83 3.61
C GLU A 99 -9.03 -16.42 3.03
N ILE A 100 -7.89 -16.04 2.43
CA ILE A 100 -7.67 -14.75 1.76
C ILE A 100 -7.46 -15.00 0.28
N THR A 101 -8.28 -14.35 -0.55
CA THR A 101 -8.16 -14.40 -2.01
C THR A 101 -7.80 -13.02 -2.55
N LEU A 102 -6.73 -12.95 -3.32
CA LEU A 102 -6.20 -11.74 -3.95
C LEU A 102 -6.51 -11.73 -5.45
N LEU A 103 -6.86 -10.55 -5.96
CA LEU A 103 -7.00 -10.28 -7.39
C LEU A 103 -6.31 -8.96 -7.71
N ALA A 104 -5.30 -8.99 -8.58
CA ALA A 104 -4.63 -7.82 -9.11
C ALA A 104 -4.85 -7.73 -10.63
N ALA A 105 -5.63 -6.75 -11.07
CA ALA A 105 -5.92 -6.53 -12.48
C ALA A 105 -4.89 -5.62 -13.17
N ILE A 106 -3.88 -5.16 -12.45
CA ILE A 106 -2.76 -4.34 -12.98
C ILE A 106 -1.42 -5.02 -12.69
N PRO A 107 -0.45 -4.94 -13.61
CA PRO A 107 0.84 -5.61 -13.44
C PRO A 107 1.61 -5.10 -12.23
N ALA A 108 2.25 -5.99 -11.48
CA ALA A 108 3.22 -5.63 -10.46
C ALA A 108 4.39 -4.85 -11.10
N GLY A 109 4.89 -3.83 -10.41
CA GLY A 109 5.99 -2.99 -10.92
C GLY A 109 5.57 -2.01 -12.03
N SER A 110 4.26 -1.79 -12.25
CA SER A 110 3.73 -0.82 -13.21
C SER A 110 4.02 0.64 -12.86
N GLY A 111 4.47 0.93 -11.66
CA GLY A 111 4.67 2.31 -11.18
C GLY A 111 3.40 2.98 -10.62
N LEU A 112 2.30 2.22 -10.49
CA LEU A 112 1.01 2.71 -9.98
C LEU A 112 0.82 2.46 -8.48
N GLY A 113 1.90 2.23 -7.73
CA GLY A 113 1.81 1.97 -6.29
C GLY A 113 1.19 0.62 -5.93
N THR A 114 1.15 -0.34 -6.87
CA THR A 114 0.42 -1.62 -6.75
C THR A 114 0.74 -2.37 -5.46
N SER A 115 1.99 -2.38 -5.02
CA SER A 115 2.42 -3.10 -3.81
C SER A 115 1.81 -2.49 -2.54
N SER A 116 1.93 -1.18 -2.38
CA SER A 116 1.40 -0.45 -1.21
C SER A 116 -0.13 -0.45 -1.18
N ILE A 117 -0.77 -0.32 -2.35
CA ILE A 117 -2.23 -0.37 -2.45
C ILE A 117 -2.75 -1.78 -2.17
N LEU A 118 -2.07 -2.84 -2.66
CA LEU A 118 -2.44 -4.21 -2.30
C LEU A 118 -2.27 -4.46 -0.80
N ALA A 119 -1.17 -3.98 -0.21
CA ALA A 119 -0.92 -4.11 1.22
C ALA A 119 -2.02 -3.43 2.05
N SER A 120 -2.40 -2.19 1.71
CA SER A 120 -3.47 -1.47 2.38
C SER A 120 -4.85 -2.13 2.18
N THR A 121 -5.11 -2.71 1.00
CA THR A 121 -6.35 -3.44 0.73
C THR A 121 -6.43 -4.74 1.55
N VAL A 122 -5.32 -5.46 1.68
CA VAL A 122 -5.24 -6.66 2.54
C VAL A 122 -5.42 -6.30 4.01
N LEU A 123 -4.74 -5.25 4.50
CA LEU A 123 -4.89 -4.78 5.88
C LEU A 123 -6.32 -4.32 6.16
N GLY A 124 -6.94 -3.58 5.24
CA GLY A 124 -8.34 -3.16 5.36
C GLY A 124 -9.30 -4.33 5.42
N ALA A 125 -9.11 -5.35 4.57
CA ALA A 125 -9.93 -6.57 4.58
C ALA A 125 -9.75 -7.39 5.87
N ILE A 126 -8.54 -7.50 6.40
CA ILE A 126 -8.25 -8.15 7.69
C ILE A 126 -8.84 -7.34 8.85
N ASN A 127 -8.72 -6.00 8.81
CA ASN A 127 -9.32 -5.10 9.81
C ASN A 127 -10.83 -5.33 9.92
N ASP A 128 -11.52 -5.34 8.78
CA ASP A 128 -12.97 -5.59 8.72
C ASP A 128 -13.33 -6.99 9.22
N PHE A 129 -12.63 -8.01 8.73
CA PHE A 129 -12.85 -9.41 9.09
C PHE A 129 -12.60 -9.71 10.58
N CYS A 130 -11.56 -9.11 11.17
CA CYS A 130 -11.16 -9.33 12.56
C CYS A 130 -11.77 -8.31 13.54
N GLY A 131 -12.43 -7.25 13.06
CA GLY A 131 -13.01 -6.20 13.91
C GLY A 131 -11.95 -5.39 14.66
N LEU A 132 -10.80 -5.07 14.04
CA LEU A 132 -9.67 -4.40 14.70
C LEU A 132 -9.90 -2.91 14.94
N ALA A 133 -10.95 -2.33 14.36
CA ALA A 133 -11.33 -0.93 14.50
C ALA A 133 -10.27 0.10 14.06
N TRP A 134 -9.39 -0.27 13.13
CA TRP A 134 -8.43 0.66 12.52
C TRP A 134 -9.13 1.64 11.59
N ASP A 135 -8.81 2.90 11.69
CA ASP A 135 -9.25 3.90 10.72
C ASP A 135 -8.36 3.92 9.46
N ARG A 136 -8.66 4.81 8.52
CA ARG A 136 -7.90 4.91 7.26
C ARG A 136 -6.45 5.33 7.47
N ASN A 137 -6.16 6.18 8.45
CA ASN A 137 -4.80 6.60 8.78
C ASN A 137 -4.02 5.46 9.43
N ASP A 138 -4.69 4.67 10.29
CA ASP A 138 -4.11 3.46 10.87
C ASP A 138 -3.71 2.47 9.79
N ILE A 139 -4.62 2.20 8.82
CA ILE A 139 -4.33 1.32 7.68
C ILE A 139 -3.12 1.82 6.88
N CYS A 140 -3.02 3.13 6.62
CA CYS A 140 -1.86 3.71 5.95
C CYS A 140 -0.57 3.54 6.77
N SER A 141 -0.63 3.74 8.07
CA SER A 141 0.50 3.59 8.99
C SER A 141 0.96 2.13 9.08
N TYR A 142 0.01 1.19 9.20
CA TYR A 142 0.31 -0.25 9.16
C TYR A 142 0.84 -0.70 7.80
N THR A 143 0.39 -0.07 6.70
CA THR A 143 0.95 -0.33 5.37
C THR A 143 2.42 0.07 5.30
N LEU A 144 2.78 1.24 5.85
CA LEU A 144 4.17 1.67 5.92
C LEU A 144 5.01 0.70 6.77
N ALA A 145 4.49 0.26 7.93
CA ALA A 145 5.15 -0.74 8.78
C ALA A 145 5.34 -2.08 8.05
N LEU A 146 4.31 -2.53 7.30
CA LEU A 146 4.37 -3.74 6.47
C LEU A 146 5.48 -3.65 5.42
N GLU A 147 5.59 -2.53 4.72
CA GLU A 147 6.65 -2.31 3.74
C GLU A 147 8.05 -2.32 4.37
N GLN A 148 8.20 -1.80 5.59
CA GLN A 148 9.44 -1.90 6.35
C GLN A 148 9.75 -3.37 6.72
N LEU A 149 8.77 -4.16 7.13
CA LEU A 149 8.95 -5.61 7.37
C LEU A 149 9.41 -6.34 6.12
N LEU A 150 8.91 -5.96 4.95
CA LEU A 150 9.31 -6.53 3.65
C LEU A 150 10.61 -5.91 3.10
N THR A 151 11.21 -4.94 3.79
CA THR A 151 12.43 -4.24 3.37
C THR A 151 12.33 -3.55 2.00
N THR A 152 11.13 -3.08 1.63
CA THR A 152 10.91 -2.40 0.36
C THR A 152 11.31 -0.93 0.40
N GLY A 153 11.33 -0.32 1.59
CA GLY A 153 11.78 1.06 1.79
C GLY A 153 10.88 2.13 1.17
N GLY A 154 9.61 1.81 0.94
CA GLY A 154 8.62 2.73 0.38
C GLY A 154 8.30 3.91 1.29
N GLY A 155 7.73 4.96 0.72
CA GLY A 155 7.18 6.12 1.45
C GLY A 155 5.67 5.93 1.71
N TRP A 156 5.04 6.99 2.22
CA TRP A 156 3.61 6.96 2.59
C TRP A 156 2.63 7.31 1.44
N HIS A 157 3.10 7.81 0.31
CA HIS A 157 2.24 8.45 -0.70
C HIS A 157 1.33 7.48 -1.47
N ASP A 158 1.78 6.26 -1.75
CA ASP A 158 1.00 5.28 -2.52
C ASP A 158 -0.20 4.77 -1.73
N GLN A 159 -0.01 4.37 -0.47
CA GLN A 159 -1.12 3.91 0.38
C GLN A 159 -2.13 5.01 0.67
N TYR A 160 -1.68 6.24 0.98
CA TYR A 160 -2.60 7.38 1.12
C TYR A 160 -3.32 7.68 -0.20
N GLY A 161 -2.63 7.50 -1.33
CA GLY A 161 -3.21 7.59 -2.66
C GLY A 161 -4.34 6.61 -2.91
N GLY A 162 -4.18 5.35 -2.50
CA GLY A 162 -5.15 4.28 -2.71
C GLY A 162 -6.26 4.22 -1.67
N VAL A 163 -5.95 4.45 -0.38
CA VAL A 163 -6.91 4.36 0.74
C VAL A 163 -7.92 5.51 0.74
N PHE A 164 -7.49 6.70 0.33
CA PHE A 164 -8.36 7.87 0.22
C PHE A 164 -8.80 8.06 -1.23
N PRO A 165 -10.11 8.15 -1.53
CA PRO A 165 -10.62 8.23 -2.90
C PRO A 165 -10.42 9.62 -3.52
N GLY A 166 -10.62 9.71 -4.84
CA GLY A 166 -10.71 10.95 -5.60
C GLY A 166 -9.37 11.60 -5.91
N VAL A 167 -9.44 12.88 -6.30
CA VAL A 167 -8.29 13.74 -6.60
C VAL A 167 -7.88 14.47 -5.33
N LYS A 168 -6.61 14.44 -4.98
CA LYS A 168 -6.15 15.00 -3.72
C LYS A 168 -4.71 15.47 -3.74
N LEU A 169 -4.43 16.48 -2.95
CA LEU A 169 -3.10 16.89 -2.56
C LEU A 169 -2.79 16.22 -1.22
N LEU A 170 -1.71 15.48 -1.18
CA LEU A 170 -1.15 14.85 0.02
C LEU A 170 0.06 15.65 0.46
N GLN A 171 0.08 16.09 1.72
CA GLN A 171 1.18 16.87 2.27
C GLN A 171 1.60 16.36 3.63
N SER A 172 2.89 16.34 3.90
CA SER A 172 3.43 16.09 5.23
C SER A 172 4.47 17.15 5.60
N GLU A 173 4.62 17.41 6.88
CA GLU A 173 5.70 18.22 7.41
C GLU A 173 7.01 17.42 7.52
N ALA A 174 8.13 18.11 7.66
CA ALA A 174 9.41 17.47 7.97
C ALA A 174 9.39 16.93 9.41
N GLY A 175 9.95 15.75 9.62
CA GLY A 175 10.00 15.12 10.93
C GLY A 175 9.91 13.60 10.87
N PHE A 176 10.21 12.95 11.98
CA PHE A 176 10.11 11.47 12.07
C PHE A 176 8.66 10.99 12.12
N GLU A 177 7.79 11.75 12.75
CA GLU A 177 6.35 11.48 12.76
C GLU A 177 5.74 12.01 11.46
N GLN A 178 5.33 11.11 10.61
CA GLN A 178 4.74 11.42 9.31
C GLN A 178 3.23 11.25 9.41
N ASN A 179 2.51 12.37 9.54
CA ASN A 179 1.05 12.44 9.55
C ASN A 179 0.58 13.20 8.29
N PRO A 180 0.47 12.54 7.13
CA PRO A 180 0.09 13.20 5.90
C PRO A 180 -1.31 13.79 5.97
N LEU A 181 -1.43 15.05 5.61
CA LEU A 181 -2.71 15.73 5.44
C LEU A 181 -3.29 15.41 4.06
N VAL A 182 -4.54 14.98 4.03
CA VAL A 182 -5.29 14.73 2.80
C VAL A 182 -6.18 15.95 2.51
N ARG A 183 -5.92 16.64 1.42
CA ARG A 183 -6.72 17.75 0.93
C ARG A 183 -7.36 17.38 -0.40
N TRP A 184 -8.68 17.19 -0.42
CA TRP A 184 -9.41 16.89 -1.64
C TRP A 184 -9.42 18.07 -2.59
N LEU A 185 -9.25 17.77 -3.88
CA LEU A 185 -9.30 18.71 -4.98
C LEU A 185 -10.55 18.42 -5.83
N PRO A 186 -11.05 19.40 -6.59
CA PRO A 186 -12.12 19.16 -7.57
C PRO A 186 -11.72 18.08 -8.58
N ASP A 187 -12.64 17.18 -8.87
CA ASP A 187 -12.42 16.05 -9.78
C ASP A 187 -12.99 16.29 -11.20
N ALA A 188 -13.64 17.42 -11.42
CA ALA A 188 -14.34 17.72 -12.67
C ALA A 188 -13.46 17.59 -13.93
N LEU A 189 -12.17 17.97 -13.85
CA LEU A 189 -11.22 17.83 -14.96
C LEU A 189 -10.99 16.36 -15.35
N PHE A 190 -11.22 15.42 -14.45
CA PHE A 190 -10.94 13.98 -14.66
C PHE A 190 -12.22 13.17 -14.88
N THR A 191 -13.37 13.64 -14.41
CA THR A 191 -14.63 12.90 -14.41
C THR A 191 -15.67 13.44 -15.39
N HIS A 192 -15.64 14.75 -15.70
CA HIS A 192 -16.60 15.37 -16.62
C HIS A 192 -16.45 14.78 -18.03
N PRO A 193 -17.55 14.47 -18.74
CA PRO A 193 -17.51 13.87 -20.07
C PRO A 193 -16.67 14.64 -21.08
N ASP A 194 -16.68 15.98 -21.05
CA ASP A 194 -15.95 16.84 -21.99
C ASP A 194 -14.42 16.76 -21.82
N TYR A 195 -13.93 16.39 -20.64
CA TYR A 195 -12.50 16.37 -20.30
C TYR A 195 -11.95 14.96 -20.09
N ARG A 196 -12.81 14.00 -19.74
CA ARG A 196 -12.40 12.63 -19.45
C ARG A 196 -11.56 12.01 -20.55
N ASP A 197 -11.93 12.23 -21.80
CA ASP A 197 -11.26 11.65 -22.95
C ASP A 197 -9.99 12.43 -23.37
N CYS A 198 -9.66 13.53 -22.67
CA CYS A 198 -8.41 14.26 -22.83
C CYS A 198 -7.24 13.66 -22.02
N HIS A 199 -7.51 12.65 -21.18
CA HIS A 199 -6.50 12.01 -20.34
C HIS A 199 -6.07 10.68 -20.95
N LEU A 200 -4.75 10.44 -20.97
CA LEU A 200 -4.16 9.20 -21.44
C LEU A 200 -3.22 8.64 -20.38
N LEU A 201 -3.50 7.43 -19.90
CA LEU A 201 -2.56 6.64 -19.12
C LEU A 201 -1.82 5.69 -20.07
N TYR A 202 -0.54 5.95 -20.31
CA TYR A 202 0.29 5.12 -21.19
C TYR A 202 1.20 4.19 -20.39
N TYR A 203 1.02 2.88 -20.55
CA TYR A 203 1.92 1.89 -19.96
C TYR A 203 3.10 1.62 -20.88
N THR A 204 4.31 1.92 -20.41
CA THR A 204 5.54 1.79 -21.19
C THR A 204 6.04 0.36 -21.37
N GLY A 205 5.46 -0.60 -20.65
CA GLY A 205 5.93 -1.99 -20.60
C GLY A 205 7.21 -2.19 -19.79
N ILE A 206 7.76 -1.15 -19.18
CA ILE A 206 8.99 -1.22 -18.40
C ILE A 206 8.61 -1.44 -16.93
N THR A 207 8.91 -2.63 -16.41
CA THR A 207 8.85 -2.89 -14.98
C THR A 207 10.16 -2.48 -14.33
N ARG A 208 10.10 -1.61 -13.32
CA ARG A 208 11.28 -1.19 -12.56
C ARG A 208 11.25 -1.78 -11.16
N THR A 209 12.39 -2.25 -10.71
CA THR A 209 12.56 -2.60 -9.31
C THR A 209 12.74 -1.30 -8.53
N ALA A 210 11.70 -0.85 -7.84
CA ALA A 210 11.70 0.40 -7.06
C ALA A 210 12.87 0.47 -6.04
N LYS A 211 13.25 -0.68 -5.48
CA LYS A 211 14.32 -0.80 -4.47
C LYS A 211 15.66 -0.17 -4.90
N GLY A 212 16.09 -0.38 -6.15
CA GLY A 212 17.35 0.18 -6.64
C GLY A 212 17.33 1.70 -6.75
N ILE A 213 16.24 2.24 -7.31
CA ILE A 213 16.06 3.70 -7.49
C ILE A 213 15.91 4.38 -6.12
N LEU A 214 15.13 3.81 -5.22
CA LEU A 214 14.96 4.35 -3.85
C LEU A 214 16.29 4.37 -3.09
N ALA A 215 17.10 3.30 -3.21
CA ALA A 215 18.42 3.24 -2.57
C ALA A 215 19.35 4.34 -3.12
N GLU A 216 19.34 4.62 -4.42
CA GLU A 216 20.11 5.69 -5.03
C GLU A 216 19.68 7.08 -4.54
N ILE A 217 18.36 7.34 -4.51
CA ILE A 217 17.81 8.59 -4.00
C ILE A 217 18.19 8.80 -2.53
N VAL A 218 18.02 7.79 -1.69
CA VAL A 218 18.36 7.84 -0.26
C VAL A 218 19.86 8.10 -0.09
N SER A 219 20.71 7.38 -0.83
CA SER A 219 22.16 7.58 -0.83
C SER A 219 22.54 9.02 -1.21
N SER A 220 21.94 9.55 -2.28
CA SER A 220 22.18 10.92 -2.76
C SER A 220 21.77 11.97 -1.73
N MET A 221 20.69 11.73 -0.98
CA MET A 221 20.26 12.60 0.12
C MET A 221 21.25 12.58 1.28
N PHE A 222 21.68 11.40 1.73
CA PHE A 222 22.68 11.27 2.78
C PHE A 222 24.03 11.89 2.40
N LEU A 223 24.42 11.80 1.14
CA LEU A 223 25.61 12.42 0.60
C LEU A 223 25.45 13.93 0.33
N ASN A 224 24.28 14.47 0.62
CA ASN A 224 23.95 15.89 0.47
C ASN A 224 24.18 16.42 -0.96
N SER A 225 23.80 15.60 -1.96
CA SER A 225 23.94 15.93 -3.37
C SER A 225 23.02 17.09 -3.78
N GLY A 226 23.62 18.29 -3.96
CA GLY A 226 22.90 19.52 -4.30
C GLY A 226 21.94 19.37 -5.49
N PRO A 227 22.35 18.80 -6.65
CA PRO A 227 21.47 18.61 -7.79
C PRO A 227 20.24 17.75 -7.48
N HIS A 228 20.40 16.65 -6.73
CA HIS A 228 19.28 15.78 -6.37
C HIS A 228 18.32 16.45 -5.39
N LEU A 229 18.85 17.19 -4.42
CA LEU A 229 18.02 17.94 -3.46
C LEU A 229 17.24 19.08 -4.14
N SER A 230 17.84 19.80 -5.11
CA SER A 230 17.14 20.79 -5.92
C SER A 230 16.00 20.16 -6.71
N LEU A 231 16.27 19.04 -7.40
CA LEU A 231 15.23 18.33 -8.17
C LEU A 231 14.03 17.92 -7.30
N LEU A 232 14.30 17.38 -6.11
CA LEU A 232 13.24 17.02 -5.17
C LEU A 232 12.45 18.24 -4.68
N ALA A 233 13.11 19.39 -4.47
CA ALA A 233 12.43 20.63 -4.11
C ALA A 233 11.55 21.14 -5.27
N GLU A 234 12.03 21.09 -6.51
CA GLU A 234 11.25 21.44 -7.70
C GLU A 234 10.01 20.55 -7.87
N MET A 235 10.13 19.25 -7.65
CA MET A 235 8.99 18.33 -7.70
C MET A 235 7.88 18.71 -6.70
N LYS A 236 8.24 19.22 -5.51
CA LYS A 236 7.25 19.72 -4.53
C LYS A 236 6.54 20.99 -5.02
N VAL A 237 7.28 21.91 -5.65
CA VAL A 237 6.72 23.11 -6.25
C VAL A 237 5.71 22.69 -7.35
N HIS A 238 6.09 21.78 -8.24
CA HIS A 238 5.21 21.28 -9.29
C HIS A 238 3.92 20.63 -8.74
N ALA A 239 4.00 19.91 -7.64
CA ALA A 239 2.81 19.34 -6.99
C ALA A 239 1.87 20.45 -6.47
N THR A 240 2.43 21.53 -5.93
CA THR A 240 1.66 22.69 -5.47
C THR A 240 1.03 23.43 -6.65
N ASP A 241 1.80 23.73 -7.68
CA ASP A 241 1.33 24.42 -8.90
C ASP A 241 0.22 23.61 -9.58
N MET A 242 0.37 22.29 -9.68
CA MET A 242 -0.65 21.38 -10.21
C MET A 242 -1.94 21.45 -9.38
N SER A 243 -1.82 21.43 -8.04
CA SER A 243 -3.00 21.53 -7.18
C SER A 243 -3.74 22.86 -7.36
N GLU A 244 -3.01 23.96 -7.54
CA GLU A 244 -3.59 25.28 -7.81
C GLU A 244 -4.26 25.34 -9.19
N ALA A 245 -3.65 24.74 -10.21
CA ALA A 245 -4.24 24.64 -11.54
C ALA A 245 -5.57 23.88 -11.50
N ILE A 246 -5.62 22.72 -10.82
CA ILE A 246 -6.85 21.95 -10.63
C ILE A 246 -7.93 22.77 -9.89
N LEU A 247 -7.54 23.52 -8.85
CA LEU A 247 -8.48 24.38 -8.11
C LEU A 247 -9.07 25.52 -8.96
N ARG A 248 -8.30 26.02 -9.93
CA ARG A 248 -8.75 27.07 -10.87
C ARG A 248 -9.55 26.51 -12.05
N GLY A 249 -9.59 25.19 -12.23
CA GLY A 249 -10.25 24.55 -13.37
C GLY A 249 -9.48 24.66 -14.67
N ASN A 250 -8.15 24.75 -14.61
CA ASN A 250 -7.25 24.89 -15.75
C ASN A 250 -6.57 23.57 -16.08
#